data_74c747257056ebdcfdb4bd886e3e2307
#
_entry.id   74c747257056ebdcfdb4bd886e3e2307
#
_cell.length_a   1.000
_cell.length_b   1.000
_cell.length_c   1.000
_cell.angle_alpha   90.00
_cell.angle_beta   90.00
_cell.angle_gamma   90.00
#
_symmetry.space_group_name_H-M   'P 1'
#
loop_
_entity.id
_entity.type
_entity.pdbx_description
1 polymer ?
#
loop_
_entity_poly.entity_id
_entity_poly.type
_entity_poly.pdbx_seq_one_letter_code
_entity_poly.pdbx_strand_id
1 'polypeptide(L)'
;ILNEIKKVQDLLGLSLIYISHDIAVIAEMTDKIAVMYAGSIVEIGPTKDVFKTPKHSYTRALLDSTPSIRGEKKKLRSLDGEPPSLINEITGCSFSPRCPTPTEKCKNQSVEMNLIKVGENHFADECCSGCV
;
A
#
# COMPACT_ATOMS: atom_id res chain seq x y z
N ILE A 1 0.84 25.21 -3.04
CA ILE A 1 2.04 24.65 -2.37
C ILE A 1 2.55 23.44 -3.15
N LEU A 2 1.76 22.38 -3.40
CA LEU A 2 2.21 21.16 -4.11
C LEU A 2 2.77 21.47 -5.50
N ASN A 3 2.09 22.32 -6.28
CA ASN A 3 2.55 22.76 -7.59
C ASN A 3 3.88 23.53 -7.54
N GLU A 4 4.13 24.30 -6.47
CA GLU A 4 5.40 25.01 -6.31
C GLU A 4 6.53 24.03 -5.99
N ILE A 5 6.28 23.02 -5.16
CA ILE A 5 7.25 21.95 -4.89
C ILE A 5 7.64 21.23 -6.18
N LYS A 6 6.65 20.90 -7.01
CA LYS A 6 6.90 20.23 -8.29
C LYS A 6 7.72 21.08 -9.25
N LYS A 7 7.44 22.38 -9.34
CA LYS A 7 8.26 23.32 -10.15
C LYS A 7 9.71 23.38 -9.66
N VAL A 8 9.93 23.43 -8.35
CA VAL A 8 11.29 23.44 -7.77
C VAL A 8 12.00 22.11 -8.04
N GLN A 9 11.28 20.99 -7.91
CA GLN A 9 11.80 19.67 -8.25
C GLN A 9 12.27 19.60 -9.70
N ASP A 10 11.43 20.05 -10.64
CA ASP A 10 11.72 20.05 -12.07
C ASP A 10 12.89 21.00 -12.39
N LEU A 11 12.92 22.18 -11.79
CA LEU A 11 13.95 23.19 -12.00
C LEU A 11 15.34 22.72 -11.54
N LEU A 12 15.40 22.03 -10.40
CA LEU A 12 16.65 21.63 -9.75
C LEU A 12 17.02 20.17 -10.03
N GLY A 13 16.18 19.39 -10.73
CA GLY A 13 16.40 17.98 -11.00
C GLY A 13 16.44 17.12 -9.74
N LEU A 14 15.61 17.43 -8.73
CA LEU A 14 15.62 16.76 -7.44
C LEU A 14 14.75 15.50 -7.43
N SER A 15 15.22 14.48 -6.73
CA SER A 15 14.38 13.38 -6.28
C SER A 15 13.79 13.70 -4.92
N LEU A 16 12.48 13.53 -4.77
CA LEU A 16 11.74 13.84 -3.54
C LEU A 16 11.08 12.58 -2.97
N ILE A 17 11.06 12.49 -1.66
CA ILE A 17 10.31 11.49 -0.92
C ILE A 17 9.17 12.21 -0.20
N TYR A 18 7.93 11.81 -0.52
CA TYR A 18 6.72 12.29 0.15
C TYR A 18 6.24 11.24 1.14
N ILE A 19 5.99 11.64 2.38
CA ILE A 19 5.34 10.80 3.39
C ILE A 19 4.01 11.46 3.73
N SER A 20 2.92 10.79 3.40
CA SER A 20 1.57 11.30 3.60
C SER A 20 0.57 10.16 3.81
N HIS A 21 -0.51 10.46 4.51
CA HIS A 21 -1.70 9.62 4.56
C HIS A 21 -2.75 10.02 3.51
N ASP A 22 -2.51 11.11 2.77
CA ASP A 22 -3.41 11.58 1.72
C ASP A 22 -3.05 10.90 0.39
N ILE A 23 -3.87 9.92 0.04
CA ILE A 23 -3.70 9.10 -1.17
C ILE A 23 -3.84 9.94 -2.44
N ALA A 24 -4.70 10.98 -2.43
CA ALA A 24 -4.90 11.82 -3.59
C ALA A 24 -3.63 12.65 -3.91
N VAL A 25 -2.98 13.17 -2.87
CA VAL A 25 -1.69 13.87 -2.99
C VAL A 25 -0.61 12.93 -3.54
N ILE A 26 -0.51 11.72 -2.99
CA ILE A 26 0.47 10.73 -3.45
C ILE A 26 0.23 10.36 -4.91
N ALA A 27 -1.03 10.13 -5.30
CA ALA A 27 -1.39 9.77 -6.67
C ALA A 27 -0.97 10.83 -7.71
N GLU A 28 -1.03 12.12 -7.34
CA GLU A 28 -0.71 13.25 -8.20
C GLU A 28 0.79 13.57 -8.24
N MET A 29 1.47 13.39 -7.10
CA MET A 29 2.81 13.92 -6.89
C MET A 29 3.93 12.91 -7.10
N THR A 30 3.63 11.61 -7.18
CA THR A 30 4.67 10.57 -7.16
C THR A 30 4.65 9.66 -8.39
N ASP A 31 5.83 9.27 -8.85
CA ASP A 31 6.01 8.27 -9.92
C ASP A 31 5.99 6.85 -9.36
N LYS A 32 6.42 6.69 -8.11
CA LYS A 32 6.53 5.41 -7.40
C LYS A 32 5.99 5.55 -5.98
N ILE A 33 5.26 4.55 -5.53
CA ILE A 33 4.68 4.51 -4.18
C ILE A 33 5.17 3.27 -3.43
N ALA A 34 5.41 3.44 -2.15
CA ALA A 34 5.59 2.36 -1.19
C ALA A 34 4.46 2.45 -0.15
N VAL A 35 3.67 1.40 -0.04
CA VAL A 35 2.61 1.28 0.95
C VAL A 35 3.16 0.59 2.18
N MET A 36 2.98 1.23 3.35
CA MET A 36 3.46 0.72 4.63
C MET A 36 2.29 0.31 5.51
N TYR A 37 2.44 -0.80 6.20
CA TYR A 37 1.53 -1.26 7.24
C TYR A 37 2.31 -1.85 8.41
N ALA A 38 1.97 -1.42 9.63
CA ALA A 38 2.60 -1.91 10.86
C ALA A 38 4.15 -1.89 10.83
N GLY A 39 4.74 -0.82 10.28
CA GLY A 39 6.19 -0.62 10.21
C GLY A 39 6.91 -1.30 9.04
N SER A 40 6.21 -2.09 8.23
CA SER A 40 6.77 -2.79 7.06
C SER A 40 6.21 -2.28 5.75
N ILE A 41 7.02 -2.32 4.69
CA ILE A 41 6.54 -2.07 3.33
C ILE A 41 5.86 -3.35 2.85
N VAL A 42 4.56 -3.25 2.52
CA VAL A 42 3.74 -4.39 2.08
C VAL A 42 3.54 -4.41 0.55
N GLU A 43 3.71 -3.28 -0.09
CA GLU A 43 3.63 -3.16 -1.55
C GLU A 43 4.45 -1.96 -2.02
N ILE A 44 5.18 -2.08 -3.13
CA ILE A 44 5.94 -1.00 -3.75
C ILE A 44 5.94 -1.15 -5.26
N GLY A 45 5.69 -0.06 -5.97
CA GLY A 45 5.67 -0.09 -7.43
C GLY A 45 5.40 1.26 -8.07
N PRO A 46 5.30 1.29 -9.41
CA PRO A 46 4.85 2.48 -10.12
C PRO A 46 3.48 2.91 -9.60
N THR A 47 3.30 4.19 -9.32
CA THR A 47 2.06 4.72 -8.74
C THR A 47 0.83 4.31 -9.54
N LYS A 48 0.89 4.39 -10.87
CA LYS A 48 -0.22 3.99 -11.75
C LYS A 48 -0.61 2.53 -11.59
N ASP A 49 0.38 1.64 -11.43
CA ASP A 49 0.14 0.19 -11.35
C ASP A 49 -0.43 -0.19 -10.00
N VAL A 50 0.13 0.36 -8.91
CA VAL A 50 -0.38 0.13 -7.56
C VAL A 50 -1.82 0.63 -7.41
N PHE A 51 -2.15 1.79 -7.99
CA PHE A 51 -3.52 2.33 -7.95
C PHE A 51 -4.51 1.56 -8.83
N LYS A 52 -4.06 1.09 -9.99
CA LYS A 52 -4.92 0.39 -10.95
C LYS A 52 -5.11 -1.09 -10.58
N THR A 53 -4.05 -1.73 -10.16
CA THR A 53 -4.02 -3.18 -9.88
C THR A 53 -3.26 -3.48 -8.59
N PRO A 54 -3.76 -3.00 -7.42
CA PRO A 54 -3.13 -3.27 -6.15
C PRO A 54 -3.06 -4.79 -5.89
N LYS A 55 -1.93 -5.25 -5.39
CA LYS A 55 -1.67 -6.68 -5.15
C LYS A 55 -1.88 -7.05 -3.69
N HIS A 56 -1.45 -6.20 -2.76
CA HIS A 56 -1.63 -6.46 -1.35
C HIS A 56 -3.06 -6.16 -0.90
N SER A 57 -3.65 -7.03 -0.09
CA SER A 57 -5.02 -6.88 0.42
C SER A 57 -5.23 -5.59 1.21
N TYR A 58 -4.23 -5.13 1.96
CA TYR A 58 -4.28 -3.85 2.65
C TYR A 58 -4.32 -2.68 1.66
N THR A 59 -3.46 -2.67 0.65
CA THR A 59 -3.44 -1.61 -0.38
C THR A 59 -4.80 -1.50 -1.06
N ARG A 60 -5.40 -2.63 -1.39
CA ARG A 60 -6.73 -2.70 -2.01
C ARG A 60 -7.79 -2.11 -1.09
N ALA A 61 -7.82 -2.52 0.17
CA ALA A 61 -8.76 -2.01 1.15
C ALA A 61 -8.56 -0.51 1.43
N LEU A 62 -7.31 -0.04 1.45
CA LEU A 62 -6.95 1.37 1.61
C LEU A 62 -7.49 2.22 0.45
N LEU A 63 -7.32 1.75 -0.78
CA LEU A 63 -7.83 2.43 -1.99
C LEU A 63 -9.36 2.39 -2.05
N ASP A 64 -10.00 1.29 -1.65
CA ASP A 64 -11.46 1.16 -1.61
C ASP A 64 -12.11 2.03 -0.52
N SER A 65 -11.38 2.38 0.53
CA SER A 65 -11.83 3.29 1.59
C SER A 65 -11.66 4.78 1.24
N THR A 66 -10.94 5.08 0.16
CA THR A 66 -10.72 6.46 -0.28
C THR A 66 -11.86 6.92 -1.18
N PRO A 67 -12.50 8.09 -0.90
CA PRO A 67 -13.54 8.62 -1.75
C PRO A 67 -13.01 8.86 -3.17
N SER A 68 -13.70 8.32 -4.17
CA SER A 68 -13.38 8.61 -5.56
C SER A 68 -13.76 10.06 -5.90
N ILE A 69 -12.77 10.89 -6.22
CA ILE A 69 -12.99 12.28 -6.64
C ILE A 69 -13.64 12.35 -8.03
N ARG A 70 -13.52 11.29 -8.83
CA ARG A 70 -14.04 11.17 -10.20
C ARG A 70 -14.69 9.80 -10.39
N GLY A 71 -15.97 9.66 -10.08
CA GLY A 71 -16.69 8.42 -10.35
C GLY A 71 -17.93 8.22 -9.49
N GLU A 72 -18.66 7.13 -9.75
CA GLU A 72 -19.83 6.73 -8.98
C GLU A 72 -19.50 6.63 -7.48
N LYS A 73 -20.45 7.04 -6.64
CA LYS A 73 -20.36 6.90 -5.17
C LYS A 73 -20.25 5.42 -4.82
N LYS A 74 -19.03 4.88 -4.80
CA LYS A 74 -18.78 3.57 -4.21
C LYS A 74 -19.09 3.65 -2.72
N LYS A 75 -19.82 2.67 -2.22
CA LYS A 75 -20.06 2.51 -0.79
C LYS A 75 -18.70 2.31 -0.13
N LEU A 76 -18.26 3.30 0.65
CA LEU A 76 -17.01 3.23 1.37
C LEU A 76 -17.05 2.00 2.27
N ARG A 77 -16.08 1.11 2.11
CA ARG A 77 -15.90 -0.03 3.01
C ARG A 77 -14.89 0.38 4.07
N SER A 78 -15.32 0.40 5.32
CA SER A 78 -14.37 0.52 6.42
C SER A 78 -13.56 -0.77 6.54
N LEU A 79 -12.31 -0.62 6.90
CA LEU A 79 -11.48 -1.75 7.31
C LEU A 79 -11.90 -2.17 8.72
N ASP A 80 -12.54 -3.32 8.84
CA ASP A 80 -12.92 -3.88 10.14
C ASP A 80 -11.68 -4.31 10.93
N GLY A 81 -11.81 -4.29 12.26
CA GLY A 81 -10.77 -4.68 13.20
C GLY A 81 -9.76 -3.58 13.53
N GLU A 82 -8.98 -3.81 14.57
CA GLU A 82 -7.95 -2.90 15.05
C GLU A 82 -6.59 -3.20 14.39
N PRO A 83 -5.73 -2.17 14.23
CA PRO A 83 -4.33 -2.39 13.84
C PRO A 83 -3.63 -3.28 14.86
N PRO A 84 -2.63 -4.09 14.43
CA PRO A 84 -1.89 -4.92 15.36
C PRO A 84 -1.10 -4.07 16.36
N SER A 85 -0.95 -4.58 17.58
CA SER A 85 -0.08 -3.96 18.57
C SER A 85 1.38 -4.10 18.11
N LEU A 86 2.10 -2.98 18.11
CA LEU A 86 3.53 -2.94 17.77
C LEU A 86 4.43 -3.18 18.99
N ILE A 87 3.85 -3.51 20.16
CA ILE A 87 4.62 -3.80 21.39
C ILE A 87 5.36 -5.13 21.26
N ASN A 88 4.75 -6.09 20.57
CA ASN A 88 5.34 -7.40 20.32
C ASN A 88 5.82 -7.49 18.88
N GLU A 89 6.84 -8.31 18.64
CA GLU A 89 7.29 -8.62 17.30
C GLU A 89 6.16 -9.26 16.50
N ILE A 90 5.87 -8.67 15.34
CA ILE A 90 4.85 -9.18 14.42
C ILE A 90 5.55 -10.17 13.50
N THR A 91 5.21 -11.43 13.64
CA THR A 91 5.67 -12.51 12.77
C THR A 91 4.56 -12.89 11.79
N GLY A 92 4.92 -13.30 10.59
CA GLY A 92 3.97 -13.52 9.51
C GLY A 92 3.46 -12.22 8.89
N CYS A 93 2.32 -12.28 8.21
CA CYS A 93 1.71 -11.09 7.61
C CYS A 93 0.99 -10.25 8.68
N SER A 94 1.47 -9.04 8.90
CA SER A 94 0.90 -8.10 9.88
C SER A 94 -0.57 -7.74 9.59
N PHE A 95 -1.00 -7.85 8.34
CA PHE A 95 -2.39 -7.60 7.93
C PHE A 95 -3.30 -8.84 8.04
N SER A 96 -2.75 -10.02 8.29
CA SER A 96 -3.49 -11.29 8.36
C SER A 96 -4.77 -11.24 9.21
N PRO A 97 -4.80 -10.61 10.40
CA PRO A 97 -6.02 -10.54 11.23
C PRO A 97 -7.18 -9.75 10.60
N ARG A 98 -6.87 -8.87 9.66
CA ARG A 98 -7.84 -7.97 8.98
C ARG A 98 -8.01 -8.31 7.51
N CYS A 99 -7.27 -9.30 7.02
CA CYS A 99 -7.34 -9.73 5.64
C CYS A 99 -8.64 -10.50 5.38
N PRO A 100 -9.41 -10.16 4.34
CA PRO A 100 -10.65 -10.88 4.03
C PRO A 100 -10.40 -12.31 3.57
N THR A 101 -9.20 -12.62 3.07
CA THR A 101 -8.80 -13.92 2.53
C THR A 101 -7.44 -14.36 3.07
N PRO A 102 -7.26 -14.51 4.40
CA PRO A 102 -5.98 -14.90 4.95
C PRO A 102 -5.68 -16.37 4.62
N THR A 103 -4.50 -16.64 4.10
CA THR A 103 -4.00 -18.01 3.87
C THR A 103 -3.32 -18.55 5.13
N GLU A 104 -3.12 -19.87 5.20
CA GLU A 104 -2.36 -20.47 6.30
C GLU A 104 -0.93 -19.92 6.38
N LYS A 105 -0.32 -19.59 5.23
CA LYS A 105 0.99 -18.93 5.17
C LYS A 105 0.98 -17.56 5.85
N CYS A 106 -0.07 -16.78 5.69
CA CYS A 106 -0.19 -15.47 6.34
C CYS A 106 -0.28 -15.57 7.86
N LYS A 107 -0.89 -16.65 8.37
CA LYS A 107 -1.07 -16.90 9.79
C LYS A 107 0.15 -17.54 10.45
N ASN A 108 1.04 -18.10 9.64
CA ASN A 108 2.24 -18.76 10.15
C ASN A 108 3.26 -17.73 10.61
N GLN A 109 3.34 -17.57 11.92
CA GLN A 109 4.23 -16.62 12.58
C GLN A 109 5.73 -16.93 12.46
N SER A 110 6.09 -18.07 11.90
CA SER A 110 7.49 -18.44 11.66
C SER A 110 7.99 -18.04 10.27
N VAL A 111 7.14 -17.41 9.44
CA VAL A 111 7.48 -17.02 8.07
C VAL A 111 7.77 -15.52 8.03
N GLU A 112 9.00 -15.17 7.68
CA GLU A 112 9.37 -13.80 7.34
C GLU A 112 8.71 -13.41 6.02
N MET A 113 8.00 -12.28 6.00
CA MET A 113 7.34 -11.77 4.80
C MET A 113 8.34 -11.02 3.95
N ASN A 114 8.52 -11.46 2.72
CA ASN A 114 9.42 -10.86 1.75
C ASN A 114 8.62 -10.26 0.58
N LEU A 115 9.10 -9.12 0.08
CA LEU A 115 8.57 -8.54 -1.13
C LEU A 115 9.02 -9.37 -2.33
N ILE A 116 8.06 -9.90 -3.07
CA ILE A 116 8.31 -10.62 -4.31
C ILE A 116 7.84 -9.81 -5.52
N LYS A 117 8.46 -10.03 -6.66
CA LYS A 117 8.08 -9.38 -7.91
C LYS A 117 6.72 -9.89 -8.39
N VAL A 118 5.76 -8.97 -8.52
CA VAL A 118 4.40 -9.25 -8.99
C VAL A 118 4.05 -8.55 -10.31
N GLY A 119 4.97 -7.73 -10.81
CA GLY A 119 4.85 -7.00 -12.07
C GLY A 119 6.15 -6.32 -12.46
N GLU A 120 6.15 -5.53 -13.53
CA GLU A 120 7.31 -4.75 -13.92
C GLU A 120 7.57 -3.64 -12.89
N ASN A 121 8.70 -3.71 -12.19
CA ASN A 121 9.05 -2.81 -11.08
C ASN A 121 8.00 -2.75 -9.97
N HIS A 122 7.14 -3.77 -9.85
CA HIS A 122 6.06 -3.86 -8.88
C HIS A 122 6.30 -5.08 -7.98
N PHE A 123 6.33 -4.85 -6.68
CA PHE A 123 6.61 -5.85 -5.65
C PHE A 123 5.54 -5.78 -4.57
N ALA A 124 5.17 -6.93 -4.03
CA ALA A 124 4.23 -7.03 -2.92
C ALA A 124 4.62 -8.19 -2.01
N ASP A 125 4.10 -8.19 -0.79
CA ASP A 125 4.31 -9.28 0.15
C ASP A 125 3.96 -10.63 -0.47
N GLU A 126 4.81 -11.59 -0.23
CA GLU A 126 4.72 -12.97 -0.75
C GLU A 126 3.37 -13.64 -0.42
N CYS A 127 2.80 -13.32 0.73
CA CYS A 127 1.51 -13.88 1.14
C CYS A 127 0.37 -13.51 0.18
N CYS A 128 0.47 -12.36 -0.47
CA CYS A 128 -0.59 -11.86 -1.37
C CYS A 128 -0.48 -12.38 -2.81
N SER A 129 0.58 -13.13 -3.15
CA SER A 129 0.70 -13.78 -4.46
C SER A 129 -0.38 -14.84 -4.71
N GLY A 130 -1.00 -15.36 -3.65
CA GLY A 130 -2.10 -16.32 -3.70
C GLY A 130 -3.48 -15.75 -3.33
N CYS A 131 -3.57 -14.45 -3.04
CA CYS A 131 -4.82 -13.79 -2.63
C CYS A 131 -5.55 -13.09 -3.80
N VAL A 132 -5.13 -13.34 -5.02
CA VAL A 132 -5.70 -12.72 -6.25
C VAL A 132 -6.73 -13.64 -6.86
#